data_8990bf38fc9d5230cc3f6e295ff17b95
#
_entry.id   8990bf38fc9d5230cc3f6e295ff17b95
#
_cell.length_a   1.000
_cell.length_b   1.000
_cell.length_c   1.000
_cell.angle_alpha   90.00
_cell.angle_beta   90.00
_cell.angle_gamma   90.00
#
_symmetry.space_group_name_H-M   'P 1'
#
loop_
_entity.id
_entity.type
_entity.pdbx_description
1 polymer ?
#
loop_
_entity_poly.entity_id
_entity_poly.type
_entity_poly.pdbx_seq_one_letter_code
_entity_poly.pdbx_strand_id
1 'polypeptide(L)'
;MRKKRVLILSEGFGSGHTQAGYALAAGMKKMNPNIHTKVIELGSFLNPNVAPWIMSAYRLTINSNPGLVGLLYRKQHDKPLSKLTTMALHRIFYHQTAKVIQHLRPDLIVTTHPIPTTIISRLKAAGLNIPLFTIITDYDAHASWMSSRVDRFLVSTENVRQLLLERGVSRENVRVTGIPVHPEFWSAEDKSTVRRKLNIKDMPTVLIMGGGWGLVANEQLEQLVRWKDKVQLVFCLGNNQKLLDKMKSDPKFQHEHIVLMGHTREISKWMDAANLLITKPGGMTCTEALAKGLPMLFCESLPGQEEMNRDYFVRRGYGEAMENEGVLQQWLSKIASNEPILFKRSFQSFFFDSNGQDYYNPSRCASEVVQLLDYPQQQSNMIAAHGIPVGI
;
A
#
# COMPACT_ATOMS: atom_id res chain seq x y z
N MET A 1 -26.18 21.33 5.68
CA MET A 1 -24.70 21.48 5.81
C MET A 1 -24.04 21.30 4.47
N ARG A 2 -23.03 22.09 4.12
CA ARG A 2 -22.25 21.90 2.89
C ARG A 2 -21.50 20.55 2.97
N LYS A 3 -21.55 19.75 1.89
CA LYS A 3 -20.81 18.49 1.81
C LYS A 3 -19.30 18.77 1.87
N LYS A 4 -18.58 18.06 2.74
CA LYS A 4 -17.12 18.14 2.84
C LYS A 4 -16.45 17.54 1.62
N ARG A 5 -15.39 18.17 1.13
CA ARG A 5 -14.62 17.72 -0.05
C ARG A 5 -13.21 17.33 0.36
N VAL A 6 -12.82 16.12 0.06
CA VAL A 6 -11.46 15.60 0.32
C VAL A 6 -10.78 15.30 -1.00
N LEU A 7 -9.67 15.96 -1.25
CA LEU A 7 -8.81 15.72 -2.40
C LEU A 7 -7.68 14.78 -1.98
N ILE A 8 -7.62 13.61 -2.60
CA ILE A 8 -6.58 12.59 -2.34
C ILE A 8 -5.62 12.61 -3.52
N LEU A 9 -4.36 12.90 -3.26
CA LEU A 9 -3.32 13.01 -4.27
C LEU A 9 -2.30 11.88 -4.13
N SER A 10 -2.06 11.19 -5.24
CA SER A 10 -1.11 10.10 -5.36
C SER A 10 -0.20 10.30 -6.58
N GLU A 11 0.67 9.31 -6.83
CA GLU A 11 1.46 9.16 -8.06
C GLU A 11 1.49 7.71 -8.49
N GLY A 12 1.61 7.49 -9.80
CA GLY A 12 1.58 6.17 -10.43
C GLY A 12 2.91 5.38 -10.32
N PHE A 13 3.89 5.84 -9.53
CA PHE A 13 5.15 5.13 -9.30
C PHE A 13 4.94 3.91 -8.39
N GLY A 14 4.30 2.89 -8.91
CA GLY A 14 3.77 1.75 -8.16
C GLY A 14 2.27 1.89 -7.89
N SER A 15 1.52 0.79 -8.02
CA SER A 15 0.06 0.82 -7.86
C SER A 15 -0.38 1.01 -6.40
N GLY A 16 0.47 0.68 -5.43
CA GLY A 16 0.11 0.65 -4.01
C GLY A 16 -0.34 2.00 -3.46
N HIS A 17 0.38 3.07 -3.77
CA HIS A 17 0.05 4.42 -3.30
C HIS A 17 -1.33 4.89 -3.77
N THR A 18 -1.64 4.67 -5.04
CA THR A 18 -2.94 5.03 -5.62
C THR A 18 -4.06 4.15 -5.06
N GLN A 19 -3.81 2.85 -4.85
CA GLN A 19 -4.77 1.94 -4.23
C GLN A 19 -5.08 2.34 -2.78
N ALA A 20 -4.09 2.76 -2.00
CA ALA A 20 -4.32 3.33 -0.66
C ALA A 20 -5.23 4.56 -0.71
N GLY A 21 -5.06 5.42 -1.72
CA GLY A 21 -5.95 6.56 -1.95
C GLY A 21 -7.40 6.15 -2.24
N TYR A 22 -7.61 5.16 -3.11
CA TYR A 22 -8.94 4.62 -3.40
C TYR A 22 -9.56 3.90 -2.20
N ALA A 23 -8.76 3.15 -1.45
CA ALA A 23 -9.18 2.46 -0.23
C ALA A 23 -9.67 3.47 0.83
N LEU A 24 -8.90 4.55 1.05
CA LEU A 24 -9.32 5.64 1.93
C LEU A 24 -10.64 6.27 1.47
N ALA A 25 -10.73 6.61 0.18
CA ALA A 25 -11.93 7.23 -0.39
C ALA A 25 -13.18 6.34 -0.20
N ALA A 26 -13.06 5.04 -0.48
CA ALA A 26 -14.14 4.07 -0.28
C ALA A 26 -14.50 3.91 1.21
N GLY A 27 -13.51 3.85 2.10
CA GLY A 27 -13.70 3.79 3.54
C GLY A 27 -14.43 5.00 4.11
N MET A 28 -13.99 6.20 3.73
CA MET A 28 -14.65 7.45 4.12
C MET A 28 -16.10 7.51 3.65
N LYS A 29 -16.35 7.14 2.39
CA LYS A 29 -17.71 7.11 1.82
C LYS A 29 -18.61 6.09 2.53
N LYS A 30 -18.08 4.94 2.92
CA LYS A 30 -18.82 3.92 3.69
C LYS A 30 -19.21 4.43 5.08
N MET A 31 -18.34 5.22 5.73
CA MET A 31 -18.58 5.78 7.08
C MET A 31 -19.47 7.01 7.04
N ASN A 32 -19.27 7.89 6.06
CA ASN A 32 -20.04 9.12 5.93
C ASN A 32 -20.32 9.42 4.45
N PRO A 33 -21.52 9.06 3.92
CA PRO A 33 -21.88 9.29 2.52
C PRO A 33 -21.89 10.76 2.09
N ASN A 34 -21.88 11.70 3.04
CA ASN A 34 -21.87 13.14 2.76
C ASN A 34 -20.47 13.69 2.48
N ILE A 35 -19.41 12.87 2.57
CA ILE A 35 -18.07 13.27 2.19
C ILE A 35 -17.85 12.98 0.70
N HIS A 36 -17.47 14.02 -0.04
CA HIS A 36 -17.06 13.89 -1.44
C HIS A 36 -15.54 13.69 -1.51
N THR A 37 -15.13 12.58 -2.05
CA THR A 37 -13.71 12.27 -2.28
C THR A 37 -13.36 12.32 -3.75
N LYS A 38 -12.18 12.81 -4.10
CA LYS A 38 -11.60 12.72 -5.45
C LYS A 38 -10.15 12.26 -5.34
N VAL A 39 -9.84 11.13 -5.97
CA VAL A 39 -8.47 10.59 -6.05
C VAL A 39 -7.86 11.01 -7.37
N ILE A 40 -6.64 11.55 -7.35
CA ILE A 40 -5.92 12.02 -8.53
C ILE A 40 -4.46 11.56 -8.44
N GLU A 41 -3.96 10.91 -9.49
CA GLU A 41 -2.53 10.78 -9.76
C GLU A 41 -2.05 12.10 -10.34
N LEU A 42 -1.37 12.90 -9.53
CA LEU A 42 -1.14 14.31 -9.82
C LEU A 42 -0.31 14.52 -11.10
N GLY A 43 0.77 13.79 -11.26
CA GLY A 43 1.62 13.89 -12.43
C GLY A 43 0.92 13.49 -13.73
N SER A 44 0.19 12.36 -13.71
CA SER A 44 -0.59 11.87 -14.85
C SER A 44 -1.73 12.82 -15.20
N PHE A 45 -2.38 13.40 -14.19
CA PHE A 45 -3.47 14.35 -14.39
C PHE A 45 -3.01 15.66 -15.02
N LEU A 46 -1.86 16.20 -14.57
CA LEU A 46 -1.33 17.46 -15.07
C LEU A 46 -0.61 17.30 -16.41
N ASN A 47 -0.03 16.13 -16.68
CA ASN A 47 0.80 15.87 -17.86
C ASN A 47 0.42 14.56 -18.55
N PRO A 48 -0.82 14.42 -19.05
CA PRO A 48 -1.34 13.15 -19.57
C PRO A 48 -0.51 12.59 -20.74
N ASN A 49 0.12 13.44 -21.52
CA ASN A 49 0.92 13.04 -22.68
C ASN A 49 2.34 12.59 -22.30
N VAL A 50 2.90 13.09 -21.21
CA VAL A 50 4.29 12.84 -20.78
C VAL A 50 4.37 11.73 -19.73
N ALA A 51 3.39 11.66 -18.84
CA ALA A 51 3.36 10.69 -17.74
C ALA A 51 3.53 9.23 -18.18
N PRO A 52 2.90 8.73 -19.27
CA PRO A 52 3.11 7.37 -19.74
C PRO A 52 4.57 7.04 -20.09
N TRP A 53 5.29 8.01 -20.68
CA TRP A 53 6.71 7.84 -21.02
C TRP A 53 7.58 7.77 -19.77
N ILE A 54 7.35 8.66 -18.79
CA ILE A 54 8.06 8.65 -17.51
C ILE A 54 7.82 7.31 -16.79
N MET A 55 6.57 6.85 -16.76
CA MET A 55 6.21 5.59 -16.13
C MET A 55 6.85 4.39 -16.83
N SER A 56 6.93 4.41 -18.16
CA SER A 56 7.59 3.37 -18.94
C SER A 56 9.10 3.34 -18.68
N ALA A 57 9.75 4.49 -18.65
CA ALA A 57 11.17 4.62 -18.33
C ALA A 57 11.46 4.12 -16.90
N TYR A 58 10.63 4.49 -15.93
CA TYR A 58 10.73 4.01 -14.56
C TYR A 58 10.63 2.47 -14.46
N ARG A 59 9.65 1.87 -15.16
CA ARG A 59 9.49 0.40 -15.21
C ARG A 59 10.68 -0.29 -15.83
N LEU A 60 11.20 0.25 -16.94
CA LEU A 60 12.41 -0.28 -17.59
C LEU A 60 13.60 -0.25 -16.65
N THR A 61 13.80 0.84 -15.92
CA THR A 61 14.90 0.97 -14.95
C THR A 61 14.82 -0.07 -13.83
N ILE A 62 13.62 -0.26 -13.26
CA ILE A 62 13.40 -1.27 -12.22
C ILE A 62 13.70 -2.68 -12.73
N ASN A 63 13.25 -3.01 -13.94
CA ASN A 63 13.40 -4.36 -14.49
C ASN A 63 14.83 -4.64 -14.98
N SER A 64 15.54 -3.62 -15.50
CA SER A 64 16.87 -3.79 -16.08
C SER A 64 17.98 -3.67 -15.05
N ASN A 65 17.79 -2.88 -13.99
CA ASN A 65 18.83 -2.64 -12.98
C ASN A 65 18.23 -2.40 -11.58
N PRO A 66 17.69 -3.45 -10.93
CA PRO A 66 17.14 -3.34 -9.58
C PRO A 66 18.15 -2.83 -8.55
N GLY A 67 19.45 -3.14 -8.72
CA GLY A 67 20.52 -2.65 -7.85
C GLY A 67 20.69 -1.14 -7.86
N LEU A 68 20.51 -0.49 -9.03
CA LEU A 68 20.53 0.97 -9.14
C LEU A 68 19.36 1.60 -8.38
N VAL A 69 18.18 0.99 -8.46
CA VAL A 69 16.99 1.45 -7.72
C VAL A 69 17.24 1.35 -6.21
N GLY A 70 17.80 0.23 -5.74
CA GLY A 70 18.17 0.06 -4.34
C GLY A 70 19.22 1.06 -3.86
N LEU A 71 20.20 1.39 -4.69
CA LEU A 71 21.21 2.41 -4.37
C LEU A 71 20.58 3.81 -4.26
N LEU A 72 19.70 4.16 -5.19
CA LEU A 72 18.96 5.43 -5.16
C LEU A 72 18.04 5.50 -3.95
N TYR A 73 17.35 4.42 -3.62
CA TYR A 73 16.52 4.35 -2.43
C TYR A 73 17.34 4.55 -1.15
N ARG A 74 18.45 3.83 -0.97
CA ARG A 74 19.34 3.98 0.20
C ARG A 74 19.85 5.42 0.31
N LYS A 75 20.23 6.05 -0.81
CA LYS A 75 20.68 7.45 -0.81
C LYS A 75 19.56 8.43 -0.42
N GLN A 76 18.30 8.14 -0.80
CA GLN A 76 17.13 8.96 -0.46
C GLN A 76 16.51 8.60 0.90
N HIS A 77 16.91 7.47 1.48
CA HIS A 77 16.41 7.02 2.79
C HIS A 77 16.78 8.03 3.89
N ASP A 78 18.01 8.56 3.84
CA ASP A 78 18.52 9.45 4.88
C ASP A 78 18.41 10.93 4.50
N LYS A 79 18.31 11.24 3.23
CA LYS A 79 18.28 12.64 2.74
C LYS A 79 17.12 12.85 1.76
N PRO A 80 16.24 13.85 2.03
CA PRO A 80 15.19 14.22 1.08
C PRO A 80 15.80 14.75 -0.21
N LEU A 81 14.99 14.84 -1.27
CA LEU A 81 15.35 15.48 -2.52
C LEU A 81 15.86 16.90 -2.26
N SER A 82 16.89 17.32 -3.00
CA SER A 82 17.43 18.66 -2.86
C SER A 82 16.36 19.72 -3.14
N LYS A 83 16.48 20.88 -2.51
CA LYS A 83 15.56 22.02 -2.75
C LYS A 83 15.51 22.39 -4.24
N LEU A 84 16.64 22.37 -4.93
CA LEU A 84 16.74 22.66 -6.37
C LEU A 84 16.00 21.61 -7.21
N THR A 85 16.20 20.32 -6.94
CA THR A 85 15.49 19.23 -7.62
C THR A 85 13.98 19.35 -7.42
N THR A 86 13.55 19.59 -6.18
CA THR A 86 12.13 19.80 -5.85
C THR A 86 11.54 21.02 -6.57
N MET A 87 12.32 22.12 -6.67
CA MET A 87 11.89 23.30 -7.43
C MET A 87 11.74 23.02 -8.92
N ALA A 88 12.71 22.33 -9.51
CA ALA A 88 12.67 21.97 -10.92
C ALA A 88 11.49 21.06 -11.24
N LEU A 89 11.28 20.00 -10.44
CA LEU A 89 10.12 19.12 -10.56
C LEU A 89 8.80 19.90 -10.48
N HIS A 90 8.66 20.78 -9.49
CA HIS A 90 7.46 21.60 -9.34
C HIS A 90 7.25 22.51 -10.56
N ARG A 91 8.30 23.20 -11.02
CA ARG A 91 8.19 24.15 -12.12
C ARG A 91 7.86 23.47 -13.45
N ILE A 92 8.41 22.29 -13.69
CA ILE A 92 8.23 21.55 -14.95
C ILE A 92 6.90 20.77 -14.97
N PHE A 93 6.61 20.03 -13.92
CA PHE A 93 5.51 19.04 -13.94
C PHE A 93 4.31 19.42 -13.09
N TYR A 94 4.47 20.28 -12.07
CA TYR A 94 3.43 20.50 -11.06
C TYR A 94 3.00 21.97 -10.89
N HIS A 95 3.41 22.86 -11.80
CA HIS A 95 3.11 24.31 -11.70
C HIS A 95 1.61 24.62 -11.73
N GLN A 96 0.78 23.76 -12.32
CA GLN A 96 -0.68 23.95 -12.39
C GLN A 96 -1.43 23.40 -11.17
N THR A 97 -0.74 22.78 -10.20
CA THR A 97 -1.38 22.18 -9.03
C THR A 97 -2.25 23.18 -8.25
N ALA A 98 -1.77 24.41 -8.09
CA ALA A 98 -2.53 25.46 -7.40
C ALA A 98 -3.86 25.76 -8.09
N LYS A 99 -3.91 25.81 -9.42
CA LYS A 99 -5.16 26.00 -10.20
C LYS A 99 -6.15 24.86 -9.98
N VAL A 100 -5.65 23.61 -9.95
CA VAL A 100 -6.48 22.42 -9.67
C VAL A 100 -7.11 22.52 -8.29
N ILE A 101 -6.32 22.88 -7.28
CA ILE A 101 -6.83 23.04 -5.90
C ILE A 101 -7.86 24.16 -5.82
N GLN A 102 -7.60 25.31 -6.43
CA GLN A 102 -8.54 26.44 -6.50
C GLN A 102 -9.86 26.06 -7.17
N HIS A 103 -9.81 25.26 -8.23
CA HIS A 103 -11.00 24.77 -8.93
C HIS A 103 -11.81 23.78 -8.10
N LEU A 104 -11.13 22.79 -7.47
CA LEU A 104 -11.77 21.73 -6.71
C LEU A 104 -12.24 22.18 -5.33
N ARG A 105 -11.61 23.21 -4.75
CA ARG A 105 -11.91 23.79 -3.42
C ARG A 105 -12.07 22.74 -2.34
N PRO A 106 -11.06 21.90 -2.08
CA PRO A 106 -11.15 20.88 -1.06
C PRO A 106 -11.11 21.48 0.34
N ASP A 107 -11.77 20.83 1.30
CA ASP A 107 -11.70 21.16 2.72
C ASP A 107 -10.51 20.46 3.40
N LEU A 108 -9.99 19.39 2.77
CA LEU A 108 -8.79 18.63 3.20
C LEU A 108 -8.07 18.09 1.97
N ILE A 109 -6.75 18.11 2.00
CA ILE A 109 -5.89 17.40 1.06
C ILE A 109 -5.23 16.24 1.81
N VAL A 110 -5.35 15.03 1.25
CA VAL A 110 -4.63 13.84 1.71
C VAL A 110 -3.65 13.41 0.64
N THR A 111 -2.44 13.07 1.02
CA THR A 111 -1.43 12.53 0.07
C THR A 111 -1.04 11.12 0.47
N THR A 112 -0.85 10.26 -0.52
CA THR A 112 -0.41 8.87 -0.34
C THR A 112 0.94 8.58 -1.00
N HIS A 113 1.65 9.63 -1.45
CA HIS A 113 2.96 9.52 -2.09
C HIS A 113 3.83 10.74 -1.75
N PRO A 114 5.16 10.59 -1.59
CA PRO A 114 6.08 11.68 -1.19
C PRO A 114 6.05 12.89 -2.12
N ILE A 115 5.95 12.70 -3.44
CA ILE A 115 5.98 13.80 -4.42
C ILE A 115 4.80 14.76 -4.22
N PRO A 116 3.52 14.35 -4.25
CA PRO A 116 2.40 15.22 -3.94
C PRO A 116 2.52 15.86 -2.55
N THR A 117 3.02 15.12 -1.54
CA THR A 117 3.26 15.67 -0.20
C THR A 117 4.17 16.89 -0.25
N THR A 118 5.31 16.76 -0.92
CA THR A 118 6.29 17.84 -1.07
C THR A 118 5.71 19.02 -1.84
N ILE A 119 4.95 18.76 -2.91
CA ILE A 119 4.32 19.81 -3.73
C ILE A 119 3.30 20.61 -2.91
N ILE A 120 2.40 19.94 -2.20
CA ILE A 120 1.37 20.61 -1.38
C ILE A 120 2.01 21.33 -0.18
N SER A 121 3.00 20.71 0.48
CA SER A 121 3.75 21.36 1.57
C SER A 121 4.37 22.66 1.11
N ARG A 122 4.92 22.70 -0.11
CA ARG A 122 5.47 23.92 -0.72
C ARG A 122 4.37 24.97 -1.00
N LEU A 123 3.22 24.56 -1.53
CA LEU A 123 2.10 25.48 -1.73
C LEU A 123 1.58 26.05 -0.41
N LYS A 124 1.55 25.23 0.67
CA LYS A 124 1.24 25.72 2.03
C LYS A 124 2.24 26.76 2.53
N ALA A 125 3.53 26.56 2.27
CA ALA A 125 4.55 27.54 2.59
C ALA A 125 4.38 28.87 1.77
N ALA A 126 3.74 28.79 0.60
CA ALA A 126 3.40 29.94 -0.24
C ALA A 126 2.00 30.52 0.02
N GLY A 127 1.32 30.11 1.13
CA GLY A 127 0.04 30.69 1.57
C GLY A 127 -1.20 29.83 1.35
N LEU A 128 -1.08 28.59 0.84
CA LEU A 128 -2.23 27.69 0.77
C LEU A 128 -2.71 27.30 2.18
N ASN A 129 -3.89 27.74 2.58
CA ASN A 129 -4.47 27.47 3.88
C ASN A 129 -5.51 26.33 3.81
N ILE A 130 -5.05 25.11 3.48
CA ILE A 130 -5.86 23.90 3.50
C ILE A 130 -5.08 22.84 4.30
N PRO A 131 -5.73 22.09 5.21
CA PRO A 131 -5.08 21.00 5.94
C PRO A 131 -4.48 19.96 5.00
N LEU A 132 -3.26 19.50 5.33
CA LEU A 132 -2.53 18.47 4.60
C LEU A 132 -2.29 17.28 5.51
N PHE A 133 -2.88 16.13 5.18
CA PHE A 133 -2.58 14.85 5.80
C PHE A 133 -1.76 14.00 4.86
N THR A 134 -0.81 13.26 5.39
CA THR A 134 0.04 12.35 4.61
C THR A 134 -0.07 10.95 5.16
N ILE A 135 -0.46 10.00 4.31
CA ILE A 135 -0.49 8.58 4.64
C ILE A 135 0.81 7.95 4.13
N ILE A 136 1.62 7.43 5.04
CA ILE A 136 2.79 6.64 4.70
C ILE A 136 2.33 5.21 4.41
N THR A 137 2.49 4.77 3.16
CA THR A 137 1.96 3.51 2.64
C THR A 137 2.95 2.35 2.73
N ASP A 138 3.90 2.46 3.65
CA ASP A 138 4.96 1.49 3.88
C ASP A 138 5.13 1.19 5.37
N TYR A 139 5.89 0.16 5.66
CA TYR A 139 6.26 -0.26 7.02
C TYR A 139 7.63 0.29 7.44
N ASP A 140 8.13 1.22 6.65
CA ASP A 140 9.29 2.07 6.89
C ASP A 140 8.99 3.52 6.47
N ALA A 141 9.81 4.47 6.90
CA ALA A 141 9.67 5.87 6.52
C ALA A 141 11.02 6.45 6.08
N HIS A 142 11.22 6.57 4.76
CA HIS A 142 12.39 7.27 4.23
C HIS A 142 12.24 8.79 4.25
N ALA A 143 13.37 9.52 4.18
CA ALA A 143 13.39 10.97 4.35
C ALA A 143 12.55 11.74 3.31
N SER A 144 12.25 11.15 2.14
CA SER A 144 11.41 11.80 1.13
C SER A 144 9.95 12.01 1.59
N TRP A 145 9.47 11.29 2.63
CA TRP A 145 8.17 11.55 3.25
C TRP A 145 8.17 12.83 4.10
N MET A 146 9.35 13.31 4.50
CA MET A 146 9.49 14.45 5.41
C MET A 146 9.20 15.76 4.68
N SER A 147 8.12 16.41 5.05
CA SER A 147 7.73 17.73 4.53
C SER A 147 7.22 18.61 5.68
N SER A 148 7.75 19.82 5.78
CA SER A 148 7.63 20.69 6.94
C SER A 148 6.21 21.23 7.21
N ARG A 149 5.31 21.18 6.23
CA ARG A 149 3.95 21.73 6.32
C ARG A 149 2.87 20.65 6.30
N VAL A 150 3.20 19.44 6.68
CA VAL A 150 2.22 18.36 6.90
C VAL A 150 1.59 18.56 8.28
N ASP A 151 0.26 18.64 8.33
CA ASP A 151 -0.45 18.85 9.59
C ASP A 151 -0.63 17.52 10.35
N ARG A 152 -0.78 16.39 9.62
CA ARG A 152 -0.86 15.04 10.21
C ARG A 152 -0.19 14.01 9.32
N PHE A 153 0.61 13.14 9.94
CA PHE A 153 1.10 11.91 9.37
C PHE A 153 0.25 10.74 9.89
N LEU A 154 -0.29 9.95 8.98
CA LEU A 154 -1.00 8.71 9.27
C LEU A 154 -0.08 7.57 8.87
N VAL A 155 0.34 6.77 9.85
CA VAL A 155 1.41 5.79 9.66
C VAL A 155 0.94 4.38 9.92
N SER A 156 1.64 3.43 9.33
CA SER A 156 1.32 2.00 9.40
C SER A 156 1.45 1.41 10.80
N THR A 157 2.52 1.79 11.52
CA THR A 157 2.89 1.15 12.79
C THR A 157 3.52 2.13 13.78
N GLU A 158 3.63 1.69 15.03
CA GLU A 158 4.35 2.43 16.07
C GLU A 158 5.83 2.62 15.72
N ASN A 159 6.45 1.62 15.08
CA ASN A 159 7.83 1.71 14.61
C ASN A 159 8.02 2.86 13.60
N VAL A 160 7.10 2.99 12.64
CA VAL A 160 7.12 4.09 11.67
C VAL A 160 6.88 5.44 12.36
N ARG A 161 6.01 5.49 13.38
CA ARG A 161 5.85 6.70 14.21
C ARG A 161 7.17 7.07 14.87
N GLN A 162 7.85 6.12 15.50
CA GLN A 162 9.12 6.38 16.17
C GLN A 162 10.18 6.94 15.22
N LEU A 163 10.30 6.38 14.00
CA LEU A 163 11.19 6.89 12.95
C LEU A 163 10.90 8.36 12.59
N LEU A 164 9.62 8.75 12.56
CA LEU A 164 9.24 10.14 12.31
C LEU A 164 9.63 11.07 13.47
N LEU A 165 9.43 10.62 14.72
CA LEU A 165 9.81 11.38 15.90
C LEU A 165 11.32 11.61 15.96
N GLU A 166 12.12 10.60 15.67
CA GLU A 166 13.58 10.68 15.58
C GLU A 166 14.07 11.67 14.51
N ARG A 167 13.25 11.88 13.47
CA ARG A 167 13.50 12.90 12.43
C ARG A 167 12.89 14.27 12.74
N GLY A 168 12.42 14.48 13.97
CA GLY A 168 11.95 15.78 14.45
C GLY A 168 10.49 16.09 14.16
N VAL A 169 9.67 15.12 13.74
CA VAL A 169 8.23 15.31 13.62
C VAL A 169 7.60 15.31 15.03
N SER A 170 6.77 16.30 15.34
CA SER A 170 6.10 16.37 16.63
C SER A 170 5.12 15.20 16.84
N ARG A 171 5.12 14.61 18.05
CA ARG A 171 4.28 13.44 18.41
C ARG A 171 2.79 13.67 18.16
N GLU A 172 2.33 14.87 18.41
CA GLU A 172 0.94 15.27 18.18
C GLU A 172 0.52 15.22 16.70
N ASN A 173 1.49 15.35 15.79
CA ASN A 173 1.25 15.33 14.35
C ASN A 173 1.30 13.91 13.74
N VAL A 174 1.58 12.87 14.54
CA VAL A 174 1.64 11.49 14.04
C VAL A 174 0.56 10.63 14.67
N ARG A 175 -0.20 9.92 13.84
CA ARG A 175 -1.21 8.95 14.25
C ARG A 175 -0.90 7.59 13.66
N VAL A 176 -0.89 6.55 14.49
CA VAL A 176 -0.79 5.16 14.05
C VAL A 176 -2.19 4.68 13.68
N THR A 177 -2.44 4.54 12.41
CA THR A 177 -3.75 4.18 11.86
C THR A 177 -3.75 2.87 11.09
N GLY A 178 -2.57 2.36 10.74
CA GLY A 178 -2.43 1.37 9.70
C GLY A 178 -2.56 2.00 8.31
N ILE A 179 -2.17 1.25 7.27
CA ILE A 179 -2.40 1.62 5.87
C ILE A 179 -3.87 1.34 5.56
N PRO A 180 -4.61 2.26 4.91
CA PRO A 180 -6.01 2.01 4.58
C PRO A 180 -6.14 0.91 3.52
N VAL A 181 -7.06 -0.03 3.73
CA VAL A 181 -7.47 -1.03 2.74
C VAL A 181 -8.93 -0.82 2.37
N HIS A 182 -9.31 -1.27 1.16
CA HIS A 182 -10.68 -1.13 0.67
C HIS A 182 -11.68 -1.80 1.65
N PRO A 183 -12.90 -1.26 1.84
CA PRO A 183 -13.89 -1.81 2.77
C PRO A 183 -14.24 -3.29 2.58
N GLU A 184 -13.95 -3.88 1.45
CA GLU A 184 -14.09 -5.32 1.20
C GLU A 184 -13.12 -6.18 2.03
N PHE A 185 -12.03 -5.58 2.52
CA PHE A 185 -11.06 -6.23 3.39
C PHE A 185 -11.37 -6.04 4.88
N TRP A 186 -12.44 -5.31 5.26
CA TRP A 186 -12.76 -5.04 6.66
C TRP A 186 -13.41 -6.22 7.38
N SER A 187 -13.85 -7.21 6.63
CA SER A 187 -14.39 -8.47 7.14
C SER A 187 -13.83 -9.63 6.35
N ALA A 188 -13.75 -10.79 6.98
CA ALA A 188 -13.43 -12.05 6.33
C ALA A 188 -14.70 -12.87 6.17
N GLU A 189 -14.80 -13.61 5.05
CA GLU A 189 -15.84 -14.61 4.83
C GLU A 189 -15.26 -16.02 5.05
N ASP A 190 -16.14 -16.98 5.35
CA ASP A 190 -15.74 -18.38 5.47
C ASP A 190 -15.20 -18.94 4.15
N LYS A 191 -14.05 -19.63 4.22
CA LYS A 191 -13.31 -20.14 3.05
C LYS A 191 -14.13 -21.05 2.16
N SER A 192 -14.84 -22.02 2.72
CA SER A 192 -15.66 -22.98 1.95
C SER A 192 -16.82 -22.28 1.25
N THR A 193 -17.40 -21.27 1.90
CA THR A 193 -18.46 -20.45 1.30
C THR A 193 -17.93 -19.62 0.14
N VAL A 194 -16.77 -19.00 0.29
CA VAL A 194 -16.17 -18.19 -0.78
C VAL A 194 -15.69 -19.05 -1.94
N ARG A 195 -15.09 -20.22 -1.68
CA ARG A 195 -14.69 -21.17 -2.73
C ARG A 195 -15.87 -21.59 -3.59
N ARG A 196 -17.02 -21.87 -2.99
CA ARG A 196 -18.27 -22.16 -3.73
C ARG A 196 -18.70 -20.96 -4.60
N LYS A 197 -18.66 -19.73 -4.04
CA LYS A 197 -18.99 -18.51 -4.81
C LYS A 197 -18.05 -18.27 -6.00
N LEU A 198 -16.78 -18.63 -5.85
CA LEU A 198 -15.75 -18.52 -6.89
C LEU A 198 -15.73 -19.72 -7.86
N ASN A 199 -16.60 -20.71 -7.64
CA ASN A 199 -16.68 -21.95 -8.43
C ASN A 199 -15.34 -22.68 -8.51
N ILE A 200 -14.63 -22.79 -7.39
CA ILE A 200 -13.42 -23.59 -7.21
C ILE A 200 -13.64 -24.72 -6.22
N LYS A 201 -12.79 -25.73 -6.24
CA LYS A 201 -12.89 -26.86 -5.31
C LYS A 201 -12.65 -26.41 -3.87
N ASP A 202 -13.35 -27.07 -2.92
CA ASP A 202 -13.11 -26.86 -1.49
C ASP A 202 -11.90 -27.67 -1.04
N MET A 203 -10.71 -27.17 -1.37
CA MET A 203 -9.42 -27.75 -1.05
C MET A 203 -8.42 -26.67 -0.69
N PRO A 204 -7.26 -27.02 -0.07
CA PRO A 204 -6.21 -26.05 0.26
C PRO A 204 -5.83 -25.20 -0.95
N THR A 205 -5.89 -23.89 -0.81
CA THR A 205 -5.75 -22.93 -1.90
C THR A 205 -4.56 -22.00 -1.67
N VAL A 206 -3.70 -21.87 -2.67
CA VAL A 206 -2.55 -20.96 -2.68
C VAL A 206 -2.82 -19.86 -3.70
N LEU A 207 -2.81 -18.61 -3.24
CA LEU A 207 -2.95 -17.43 -4.08
C LEU A 207 -1.55 -16.89 -4.41
N ILE A 208 -1.24 -16.73 -5.68
CA ILE A 208 0.05 -16.22 -6.17
C ILE A 208 -0.18 -14.85 -6.82
N MET A 209 0.48 -13.81 -6.28
CA MET A 209 0.32 -12.44 -6.74
C MET A 209 1.67 -11.80 -7.04
N GLY A 210 1.94 -11.49 -8.29
CA GLY A 210 3.15 -10.78 -8.74
C GLY A 210 3.07 -9.26 -8.64
N GLY A 211 2.15 -8.72 -7.82
CA GLY A 211 1.85 -7.29 -7.76
C GLY A 211 1.11 -6.78 -9.01
N GLY A 212 0.91 -5.46 -9.11
CA GLY A 212 0.17 -4.85 -10.23
C GLY A 212 0.79 -5.12 -11.61
N TRP A 213 2.07 -5.50 -11.66
CA TRP A 213 2.79 -5.84 -12.89
C TRP A 213 2.88 -7.35 -13.14
N GLY A 214 2.33 -8.18 -12.25
CA GLY A 214 2.26 -9.63 -12.39
C GLY A 214 3.63 -10.31 -12.56
N LEU A 215 4.65 -9.83 -11.84
CA LEU A 215 6.00 -10.37 -11.94
C LEU A 215 6.14 -11.62 -11.06
N VAL A 216 6.27 -12.80 -11.71
CA VAL A 216 6.55 -14.09 -11.06
C VAL A 216 7.67 -14.75 -11.83
N ALA A 217 8.70 -15.25 -11.16
CA ALA A 217 9.82 -15.91 -11.81
C ALA A 217 9.40 -17.26 -12.45
N ASN A 218 9.92 -17.58 -13.64
CA ASN A 218 9.55 -18.82 -14.34
C ASN A 218 9.87 -20.07 -13.52
N GLU A 219 11.01 -20.10 -12.82
CA GLU A 219 11.42 -21.21 -11.96
C GLU A 219 10.42 -21.47 -10.84
N GLN A 220 9.92 -20.41 -10.21
CA GLN A 220 8.89 -20.50 -9.19
C GLN A 220 7.57 -21.05 -9.74
N LEU A 221 7.19 -20.67 -10.97
CA LEU A 221 6.00 -21.19 -11.63
C LEU A 221 6.09 -22.70 -11.82
N GLU A 222 7.24 -23.23 -12.24
CA GLU A 222 7.44 -24.66 -12.42
C GLU A 222 7.40 -25.46 -11.13
N GLN A 223 7.99 -24.92 -10.08
CA GLN A 223 7.94 -25.52 -8.75
C GLN A 223 6.51 -25.59 -8.21
N LEU A 224 5.72 -24.53 -8.37
CA LEU A 224 4.34 -24.46 -7.91
C LEU A 224 3.44 -25.47 -8.65
N VAL A 225 3.57 -25.57 -9.98
CA VAL A 225 2.74 -26.46 -10.79
C VAL A 225 2.88 -27.92 -10.39
N ARG A 226 4.00 -28.36 -9.84
CA ARG A 226 4.19 -29.73 -9.32
C ARG A 226 3.21 -30.09 -8.19
N TRP A 227 2.59 -29.10 -7.56
CA TRP A 227 1.65 -29.28 -6.45
C TRP A 227 0.17 -29.24 -6.86
N LYS A 228 -0.13 -29.06 -8.16
CA LYS A 228 -1.48 -28.88 -8.68
C LYS A 228 -2.47 -30.02 -8.31
N ASP A 229 -1.98 -31.24 -8.06
CA ASP A 229 -2.81 -32.36 -7.66
C ASP A 229 -3.17 -32.34 -6.16
N LYS A 230 -2.46 -31.56 -5.36
CA LYS A 230 -2.60 -31.50 -3.88
C LYS A 230 -3.18 -30.18 -3.39
N VAL A 231 -3.02 -29.09 -4.14
CA VAL A 231 -3.51 -27.75 -3.77
C VAL A 231 -4.11 -27.03 -4.99
N GLN A 232 -5.09 -26.19 -4.73
CA GLN A 232 -5.61 -25.25 -5.71
C GLN A 232 -4.59 -24.10 -5.89
N LEU A 233 -4.15 -23.85 -7.11
CA LEU A 233 -3.22 -22.76 -7.46
C LEU A 233 -3.98 -21.64 -8.18
N VAL A 234 -3.94 -20.44 -7.63
CA VAL A 234 -4.61 -19.26 -8.18
C VAL A 234 -3.57 -18.23 -8.54
N PHE A 235 -3.31 -18.02 -9.82
CA PHE A 235 -2.34 -17.05 -10.32
C PHE A 235 -3.04 -15.75 -10.71
N CYS A 236 -2.81 -14.68 -9.95
CA CYS A 236 -3.27 -13.33 -10.24
C CYS A 236 -2.11 -12.51 -10.83
N LEU A 237 -2.11 -12.37 -12.15
CA LEU A 237 -1.00 -11.82 -12.93
C LEU A 237 -1.14 -10.30 -13.20
N GLY A 238 -2.15 -9.65 -12.59
CA GLY A 238 -2.38 -8.22 -12.73
C GLY A 238 -2.50 -7.80 -14.19
N ASN A 239 -1.71 -6.81 -14.60
CA ASN A 239 -1.72 -6.28 -15.97
C ASN A 239 -0.74 -6.99 -16.93
N ASN A 240 -0.13 -8.11 -16.52
CA ASN A 240 0.82 -8.84 -17.34
C ASN A 240 0.09 -9.79 -18.32
N GLN A 241 -0.58 -9.20 -19.31
CA GLN A 241 -1.34 -9.97 -20.33
C GLN A 241 -0.44 -10.95 -21.08
N LYS A 242 0.81 -10.55 -21.38
CA LYS A 242 1.78 -11.43 -22.11
C LYS A 242 2.06 -12.73 -21.34
N LEU A 243 2.28 -12.63 -20.01
CA LEU A 243 2.50 -13.82 -19.18
C LEU A 243 1.21 -14.64 -19.06
N LEU A 244 0.07 -13.99 -18.91
CA LEU A 244 -1.23 -14.68 -18.85
C LEU A 244 -1.50 -15.50 -20.09
N ASP A 245 -1.28 -14.93 -21.29
CA ASP A 245 -1.51 -15.61 -22.56
C ASP A 245 -0.51 -16.77 -22.76
N LYS A 246 0.76 -16.56 -22.38
CA LYS A 246 1.78 -17.63 -22.36
C LYS A 246 1.36 -18.80 -21.47
N MET A 247 0.91 -18.52 -20.24
CA MET A 247 0.49 -19.58 -19.31
C MET A 247 -0.78 -20.29 -19.79
N LYS A 248 -1.74 -19.58 -20.37
CA LYS A 248 -2.95 -20.17 -20.94
C LYS A 248 -2.68 -21.10 -22.13
N SER A 249 -1.62 -20.86 -22.90
CA SER A 249 -1.24 -21.70 -24.03
C SER A 249 -0.34 -22.89 -23.64
N ASP A 250 0.19 -22.91 -22.42
CA ASP A 250 1.09 -23.98 -21.96
C ASP A 250 0.29 -25.10 -21.29
N PRO A 251 0.33 -26.33 -21.79
CA PRO A 251 -0.45 -27.48 -21.28
C PRO A 251 -0.23 -27.76 -19.78
N LYS A 252 0.93 -27.44 -19.23
CA LYS A 252 1.22 -27.67 -17.80
C LYS A 252 0.32 -26.87 -16.87
N PHE A 253 -0.23 -25.72 -17.32
CA PHE A 253 -1.18 -24.91 -16.56
C PHE A 253 -2.65 -25.22 -16.86
N GLN A 254 -2.93 -26.11 -17.81
CA GLN A 254 -4.29 -26.57 -18.11
C GLN A 254 -4.68 -27.70 -17.16
N HIS A 255 -5.18 -27.31 -15.99
CA HIS A 255 -5.56 -28.24 -14.94
C HIS A 255 -6.77 -27.69 -14.15
N GLU A 256 -7.66 -28.59 -13.70
CA GLU A 256 -8.87 -28.20 -12.96
C GLU A 256 -8.58 -27.47 -11.64
N HIS A 257 -7.41 -27.65 -11.05
CA HIS A 257 -6.97 -26.98 -9.82
C HIS A 257 -6.07 -25.76 -10.10
N ILE A 258 -6.00 -25.29 -11.34
CA ILE A 258 -5.24 -24.09 -11.70
C ILE A 258 -6.20 -23.01 -12.22
N VAL A 259 -6.19 -21.87 -11.59
CA VAL A 259 -6.92 -20.67 -12.01
C VAL A 259 -5.93 -19.63 -12.48
N LEU A 260 -6.08 -19.17 -13.72
CA LEU A 260 -5.25 -18.10 -14.29
C LEU A 260 -6.10 -16.86 -14.51
N MET A 261 -5.74 -15.74 -13.87
CA MET A 261 -6.45 -14.48 -14.02
C MET A 261 -5.50 -13.31 -14.20
N GLY A 262 -5.96 -12.29 -14.89
CA GLY A 262 -5.34 -10.98 -14.95
C GLY A 262 -5.71 -10.11 -13.75
N HIS A 263 -5.87 -8.80 -13.98
CA HIS A 263 -6.37 -7.88 -12.97
C HIS A 263 -7.81 -8.22 -12.59
N THR A 264 -8.08 -8.31 -11.28
CA THR A 264 -9.42 -8.56 -10.74
C THR A 264 -9.79 -7.51 -9.70
N ARG A 265 -11.08 -7.21 -9.59
CA ARG A 265 -11.65 -6.39 -8.49
C ARG A 265 -12.09 -7.24 -7.31
N GLU A 266 -12.07 -8.57 -7.43
CA GLU A 266 -12.54 -9.51 -6.41
C GLU A 266 -11.40 -10.09 -5.57
N ILE A 267 -10.24 -9.41 -5.55
CA ILE A 267 -9.04 -9.93 -4.86
C ILE A 267 -9.29 -10.20 -3.37
N SER A 268 -10.16 -9.45 -2.73
CA SER A 268 -10.57 -9.67 -1.35
C SER A 268 -11.20 -11.06 -1.15
N LYS A 269 -12.07 -11.51 -2.08
CA LYS A 269 -12.67 -12.85 -2.03
C LYS A 269 -11.62 -13.95 -2.27
N TRP A 270 -10.69 -13.73 -3.21
CA TRP A 270 -9.61 -14.67 -3.45
C TRP A 270 -8.69 -14.82 -2.24
N MET A 271 -8.45 -13.74 -1.50
CA MET A 271 -7.72 -13.80 -0.23
C MET A 271 -8.52 -14.55 0.86
N ASP A 272 -9.85 -14.37 0.93
CA ASP A 272 -10.71 -15.15 1.84
C ASP A 272 -10.68 -16.67 1.51
N ALA A 273 -10.65 -17.04 0.23
CA ALA A 273 -10.58 -18.43 -0.23
C ALA A 273 -9.22 -19.10 0.04
N ALA A 274 -8.14 -18.31 0.13
CA ALA A 274 -6.77 -18.80 0.19
C ALA A 274 -6.34 -19.25 1.60
N ASN A 275 -5.38 -20.18 1.64
CA ASN A 275 -4.67 -20.62 2.84
C ASN A 275 -3.28 -19.98 2.94
N LEU A 276 -2.72 -19.58 1.80
CA LEU A 276 -1.41 -18.97 1.68
C LEU A 276 -1.43 -17.93 0.56
N LEU A 277 -0.75 -16.82 0.79
CA LEU A 277 -0.42 -15.84 -0.23
C LEU A 277 1.08 -15.90 -0.54
N ILE A 278 1.43 -16.16 -1.79
CA ILE A 278 2.81 -15.99 -2.30
C ILE A 278 2.85 -14.67 -3.05
N THR A 279 3.68 -13.74 -2.58
CA THR A 279 3.69 -12.38 -3.15
C THR A 279 5.03 -11.67 -2.92
N LYS A 280 5.21 -10.57 -3.61
CA LYS A 280 6.22 -9.56 -3.24
C LYS A 280 5.76 -8.79 -2.01
N PRO A 281 6.69 -8.32 -1.15
CA PRO A 281 6.36 -7.63 0.09
C PRO A 281 5.95 -6.16 -0.14
N GLY A 282 4.98 -5.92 -1.02
CA GLY A 282 4.40 -4.59 -1.26
C GLY A 282 3.49 -4.17 -0.11
N GLY A 283 3.60 -2.93 0.35
CA GLY A 283 2.87 -2.41 1.51
C GLY A 283 1.37 -2.66 1.45
N MET A 284 0.71 -2.38 0.32
CA MET A 284 -0.74 -2.58 0.17
C MET A 284 -1.13 -4.06 0.21
N THR A 285 -0.53 -4.90 -0.64
CA THR A 285 -0.88 -6.33 -0.71
C THR A 285 -0.66 -7.04 0.62
N CYS A 286 0.45 -6.72 1.32
CA CYS A 286 0.71 -7.28 2.65
C CYS A 286 -0.31 -6.78 3.69
N THR A 287 -0.74 -5.53 3.61
CA THR A 287 -1.78 -4.98 4.51
C THR A 287 -3.15 -5.61 4.24
N GLU A 288 -3.49 -5.86 2.99
CA GLU A 288 -4.72 -6.57 2.57
C GLU A 288 -4.72 -8.01 3.09
N ALA A 289 -3.61 -8.73 2.93
CA ALA A 289 -3.42 -10.08 3.49
C ALA A 289 -3.50 -10.08 5.01
N LEU A 290 -2.89 -9.08 5.66
CA LEU A 290 -2.98 -8.88 7.11
C LEU A 290 -4.43 -8.69 7.56
N ALA A 291 -5.21 -7.87 6.86
CA ALA A 291 -6.63 -7.64 7.16
C ALA A 291 -7.49 -8.91 7.02
N LYS A 292 -7.09 -9.85 6.15
CA LYS A 292 -7.75 -11.14 5.95
C LYS A 292 -7.20 -12.27 6.83
N GLY A 293 -6.18 -11.99 7.63
CA GLY A 293 -5.51 -13.03 8.42
C GLY A 293 -4.83 -14.09 7.54
N LEU A 294 -4.38 -13.71 6.34
CA LEU A 294 -3.80 -14.62 5.36
C LEU A 294 -2.28 -14.67 5.51
N PRO A 295 -1.70 -15.86 5.75
CA PRO A 295 -0.25 -16.06 5.81
C PRO A 295 0.43 -15.71 4.51
N MET A 296 1.67 -15.20 4.61
CA MET A 296 2.42 -14.74 3.46
C MET A 296 3.76 -15.48 3.31
N LEU A 297 4.08 -15.86 2.07
CA LEU A 297 5.40 -16.30 1.67
C LEU A 297 5.96 -15.29 0.67
N PHE A 298 7.07 -14.64 1.02
CA PHE A 298 7.61 -13.57 0.22
C PHE A 298 8.59 -14.09 -0.81
N CYS A 299 8.28 -13.90 -2.09
CA CYS A 299 9.25 -14.05 -3.17
C CYS A 299 10.24 -12.87 -3.17
N GLU A 300 11.19 -12.89 -4.14
CA GLU A 300 12.20 -11.84 -4.25
C GLU A 300 11.61 -10.43 -4.12
N SER A 301 12.24 -9.65 -3.25
CA SER A 301 11.91 -8.25 -3.01
C SER A 301 12.85 -7.33 -3.79
N LEU A 302 12.31 -6.22 -4.26
CA LEU A 302 13.15 -5.13 -4.77
C LEU A 302 13.97 -4.54 -3.62
N PRO A 303 15.27 -4.25 -3.84
CA PRO A 303 16.11 -3.62 -2.84
C PRO A 303 15.52 -2.29 -2.36
N GLY A 304 15.50 -2.10 -1.04
CA GLY A 304 15.02 -0.89 -0.40
C GLY A 304 13.65 -1.08 0.26
N GLN A 305 12.60 -0.44 -0.25
CA GLN A 305 11.27 -0.39 0.36
C GLN A 305 10.64 -1.77 0.57
N GLU A 306 10.70 -2.64 -0.43
CA GLU A 306 10.13 -3.98 -0.32
C GLU A 306 10.91 -4.85 0.69
N GLU A 307 12.23 -4.69 0.79
CA GLU A 307 13.05 -5.37 1.81
C GLU A 307 12.63 -4.96 3.23
N MET A 308 12.43 -3.67 3.48
CA MET A 308 12.01 -3.17 4.79
C MET A 308 10.60 -3.67 5.16
N ASN A 309 9.69 -3.70 4.20
CA ASN A 309 8.36 -4.27 4.40
C ASN A 309 8.45 -5.76 4.73
N ARG A 310 9.21 -6.56 3.95
CA ARG A 310 9.44 -7.99 4.22
C ARG A 310 9.95 -8.21 5.63
N ASP A 311 10.98 -7.50 6.02
CA ASP A 311 11.64 -7.64 7.32
C ASP A 311 10.69 -7.30 8.48
N TYR A 312 9.78 -6.34 8.28
CA TYR A 312 8.73 -6.07 9.24
C TYR A 312 7.80 -7.28 9.42
N PHE A 313 7.24 -7.81 8.32
CA PHE A 313 6.27 -8.90 8.36
C PHE A 313 6.89 -10.21 8.86
N VAL A 314 8.12 -10.52 8.45
CA VAL A 314 8.86 -11.71 8.93
C VAL A 314 9.16 -11.61 10.42
N ARG A 315 9.67 -10.48 10.90
CA ARG A 315 9.96 -10.27 12.34
C ARG A 315 8.70 -10.35 13.20
N ARG A 316 7.57 -9.93 12.68
CA ARG A 316 6.26 -10.01 13.36
C ARG A 316 5.64 -11.40 13.27
N GLY A 317 6.17 -12.30 12.47
CA GLY A 317 5.65 -13.66 12.29
C GLY A 317 4.42 -13.73 11.41
N TYR A 318 4.22 -12.80 10.48
CA TYR A 318 3.09 -12.78 9.54
C TYR A 318 3.39 -13.47 8.22
N GLY A 319 4.63 -13.86 8.03
CA GLY A 319 5.12 -14.54 6.84
C GLY A 319 6.57 -14.95 6.98
N GLU A 320 7.09 -15.54 5.90
CA GLU A 320 8.46 -15.99 5.78
C GLU A 320 9.02 -15.57 4.42
N ALA A 321 10.33 -15.32 4.35
CA ALA A 321 11.02 -15.07 3.10
C ALA A 321 11.32 -16.41 2.40
N MET A 322 11.04 -16.49 1.10
CA MET A 322 11.35 -17.65 0.28
C MET A 322 12.82 -17.61 -0.14
N GLU A 323 13.72 -17.94 0.79
CA GLU A 323 15.17 -17.86 0.58
C GLU A 323 15.70 -18.97 -0.36
N ASN A 324 15.00 -20.09 -0.41
CA ASN A 324 15.35 -21.23 -1.24
C ASN A 324 14.13 -22.11 -1.54
N GLU A 325 14.30 -23.09 -2.43
CA GLU A 325 13.23 -24.03 -2.81
C GLU A 325 12.70 -24.84 -1.63
N GLY A 326 13.52 -25.18 -0.66
CA GLY A 326 13.14 -25.98 0.51
C GLY A 326 12.05 -25.28 1.35
N VAL A 327 12.11 -23.95 1.49
CA VAL A 327 11.08 -23.16 2.19
C VAL A 327 9.74 -23.27 1.47
N LEU A 328 9.70 -23.12 0.15
CA LEU A 328 8.47 -23.28 -0.64
C LEU A 328 7.88 -24.67 -0.48
N GLN A 329 8.71 -25.72 -0.61
CA GLN A 329 8.27 -27.12 -0.48
C GLN A 329 7.69 -27.40 0.91
N GLN A 330 8.32 -26.90 1.96
CA GLN A 330 7.85 -27.06 3.34
C GLN A 330 6.49 -26.40 3.54
N TRP A 331 6.29 -25.18 3.05
CA TRP A 331 5.01 -24.48 3.14
C TRP A 331 3.90 -25.20 2.38
N LEU A 332 4.17 -25.61 1.14
CA LEU A 332 3.19 -26.30 0.31
C LEU A 332 2.82 -27.67 0.89
N SER A 333 3.77 -28.38 1.49
CA SER A 333 3.50 -29.66 2.17
C SER A 333 2.55 -29.45 3.37
N LYS A 334 2.80 -28.47 4.23
CA LYS A 334 1.93 -28.14 5.36
C LYS A 334 0.52 -27.74 4.90
N ILE A 335 0.44 -26.91 3.85
CA ILE A 335 -0.85 -26.50 3.28
C ILE A 335 -1.62 -27.71 2.73
N ALA A 336 -0.94 -28.58 1.98
CA ALA A 336 -1.55 -29.78 1.39
C ALA A 336 -2.04 -30.78 2.43
N SER A 337 -1.35 -30.87 3.59
CA SER A 337 -1.73 -31.75 4.71
C SER A 337 -2.78 -31.13 5.64
N ASN A 338 -3.29 -29.93 5.34
CA ASN A 338 -4.14 -29.15 6.25
C ASN A 338 -3.53 -28.96 7.65
N GLU A 339 -2.21 -29.03 7.74
CA GLU A 339 -1.54 -28.73 9.00
C GLU A 339 -1.72 -27.24 9.36
N PRO A 340 -2.03 -26.96 10.64
CA PRO A 340 -2.14 -25.57 11.05
C PRO A 340 -0.79 -24.87 10.86
N ILE A 341 -0.78 -23.82 10.07
CA ILE A 341 0.38 -22.94 9.96
C ILE A 341 0.41 -22.15 11.27
N LEU A 342 1.23 -22.64 12.20
CA LEU A 342 1.43 -21.99 13.49
C LEU A 342 2.30 -20.74 13.27
N PHE A 343 1.64 -19.61 13.11
CA PHE A 343 2.33 -18.33 13.31
C PHE A 343 2.69 -18.16 14.78
N LYS A 344 3.78 -17.45 15.05
CA LYS A 344 4.18 -17.11 16.42
C LYS A 344 3.09 -16.36 17.21
N ARG A 345 2.08 -15.84 16.50
CA ARG A 345 0.84 -15.28 17.07
C ARG A 345 -0.36 -15.79 16.26
N SER A 346 -1.41 -16.26 16.93
CA SER A 346 -2.67 -16.61 16.26
C SER A 346 -3.28 -15.36 15.64
N PHE A 347 -3.71 -15.43 14.38
CA PHE A 347 -4.40 -14.32 13.70
C PHE A 347 -5.70 -13.90 14.42
N GLN A 348 -6.30 -14.78 15.21
CA GLN A 348 -7.45 -14.45 16.07
C GLN A 348 -7.07 -13.46 17.18
N SER A 349 -5.83 -13.43 17.65
CA SER A 349 -5.34 -12.42 18.61
C SER A 349 -5.13 -11.05 17.98
N PHE A 350 -5.27 -10.91 16.64
CA PHE A 350 -5.19 -9.63 15.95
C PHE A 350 -6.30 -8.66 16.29
N PHE A 351 -7.46 -9.16 16.65
CA PHE A 351 -8.60 -8.31 17.00
C PHE A 351 -8.69 -8.00 18.49
N PHE A 352 -7.96 -8.74 19.35
CA PHE A 352 -8.07 -8.60 20.81
C PHE A 352 -6.77 -8.99 21.51
N ASP A 353 -5.91 -8.04 21.86
CA ASP A 353 -4.90 -8.23 22.88
C ASP A 353 -5.35 -7.55 24.17
N SER A 354 -5.22 -8.27 25.26
CA SER A 354 -5.51 -7.81 26.61
C SER A 354 -4.63 -6.65 27.09
N ASN A 355 -3.57 -6.31 26.36
CA ASN A 355 -2.57 -5.29 26.73
C ASN A 355 -2.57 -4.02 25.88
N GLY A 356 -3.53 -3.85 24.94
CA GLY A 356 -3.74 -2.58 24.23
C GLY A 356 -2.63 -2.15 23.25
N GLN A 357 -1.75 -3.05 22.83
CA GLN A 357 -0.64 -2.70 21.95
C GLN A 357 -0.82 -3.23 20.51
N ASP A 358 -0.74 -2.29 19.57
CA ASP A 358 -0.55 -2.44 18.12
C ASP A 358 -1.46 -3.42 17.35
N TYR A 359 -2.74 -3.05 17.22
CA TYR A 359 -3.66 -3.75 16.32
C TYR A 359 -3.83 -3.04 15.01
N TYR A 360 -3.71 -3.79 13.90
CA TYR A 360 -4.19 -3.33 12.63
C TYR A 360 -5.73 -3.41 12.62
N ASN A 361 -6.37 -2.25 12.63
CA ASN A 361 -7.81 -2.13 12.36
C ASN A 361 -7.98 -1.56 10.96
N PRO A 362 -8.50 -2.33 9.98
CA PRO A 362 -8.57 -1.92 8.58
C PRO A 362 -9.45 -0.68 8.34
N SER A 363 -10.36 -0.36 9.26
CA SER A 363 -11.21 0.83 9.16
C SER A 363 -10.62 2.08 9.83
N ARG A 364 -9.60 1.93 10.67
CA ARG A 364 -9.09 3.00 11.56
C ARG A 364 -8.59 4.22 10.81
N CYS A 365 -7.86 4.04 9.71
CA CYS A 365 -7.33 5.16 8.94
C CYS A 365 -8.46 6.04 8.38
N ALA A 366 -9.50 5.43 7.79
CA ALA A 366 -10.65 6.16 7.29
C ALA A 366 -11.44 6.84 8.41
N SER A 367 -11.62 6.15 9.56
CA SER A 367 -12.28 6.71 10.76
C SER A 367 -11.56 7.94 11.30
N GLU A 368 -10.24 7.87 11.42
CA GLU A 368 -9.42 9.00 11.90
C GLU A 368 -9.57 10.22 10.99
N VAL A 369 -9.52 10.02 9.66
CA VAL A 369 -9.68 11.14 8.72
C VAL A 369 -11.09 11.73 8.78
N VAL A 370 -12.14 10.91 8.90
CA VAL A 370 -13.53 11.38 9.04
C VAL A 370 -13.69 12.18 10.33
N GLN A 371 -13.20 11.69 11.46
CA GLN A 371 -13.27 12.37 12.75
C GLN A 371 -12.56 13.73 12.70
N LEU A 372 -11.36 13.79 12.12
CA LEU A 372 -10.60 15.04 12.01
C LEU A 372 -11.25 16.07 11.08
N LEU A 373 -12.06 15.62 10.10
CA LEU A 373 -12.86 16.51 9.24
C LEU A 373 -14.04 17.15 9.97
N ASP A 374 -14.64 16.44 10.92
CA ASP A 374 -15.83 16.90 11.64
C ASP A 374 -15.49 17.85 12.81
N TYR A 375 -14.23 17.81 13.30
CA TYR A 375 -13.73 18.74 14.28
C TYR A 375 -13.01 19.93 13.60
N PRO A 376 -13.66 21.10 13.42
CA PRO A 376 -13.01 22.26 12.85
C PRO A 376 -11.89 22.74 13.76
N GLN A 377 -10.76 23.07 13.18
CA GLN A 377 -9.50 23.57 13.72
C GLN A 377 -9.66 24.58 14.89
N GLN A 378 -9.93 24.13 16.09
CA GLN A 378 -9.76 24.97 17.28
C GLN A 378 -8.28 25.10 17.69
N GLN A 379 -7.38 24.33 17.12
CA GLN A 379 -5.95 24.32 17.49
C GLN A 379 -5.03 25.18 16.63
N SER A 380 -5.42 25.63 15.45
CA SER A 380 -4.58 26.52 14.63
C SER A 380 -4.42 27.91 15.25
N ASN A 381 -5.33 28.34 16.12
CA ASN A 381 -5.25 29.65 16.79
C ASN A 381 -4.41 29.65 18.07
N MET A 382 -4.07 28.50 18.65
CA MET A 382 -3.21 28.45 19.84
C MET A 382 -1.71 28.51 19.50
N ILE A 383 -1.30 28.08 18.28
CA ILE A 383 0.12 28.14 17.84
C ILE A 383 0.49 29.55 17.37
N ALA A 384 -0.47 30.35 16.93
CA ALA A 384 -0.24 31.77 16.57
C ALA A 384 -0.10 32.69 17.79
N ALA A 385 -0.51 32.24 18.97
CA ALA A 385 -0.47 33.04 20.20
C ALA A 385 0.84 32.94 21.01
N HIS A 386 1.71 31.99 20.69
CA HIS A 386 3.02 31.86 21.32
C HIS A 386 4.11 32.16 20.30
N GLY A 387 4.33 33.44 20.06
CA GLY A 387 5.39 33.96 19.21
C GLY A 387 6.76 33.51 19.72
N ILE A 388 7.43 32.67 18.93
CA ILE A 388 8.88 32.47 18.99
C ILE A 388 9.49 33.42 17.95
N PRO A 389 10.41 34.33 18.35
CA PRO A 389 11.00 35.28 17.44
C PRO A 389 11.87 34.53 16.42
N VAL A 390 11.65 34.82 15.15
CA VAL A 390 12.49 34.39 14.04
C VAL A 390 13.78 35.22 14.15
N GLY A 391 14.84 34.63 14.68
CA GLY A 391 16.20 35.14 14.51
C GLY A 391 16.66 34.90 13.05
N ILE A 392 17.20 35.93 12.50
CA ILE A 392 17.73 36.23 11.15
C ILE A 392 18.57 35.11 10.55
#